data_2f0207d16dac8600223891f82824809b
#
_entry.id   2f0207d16dac8600223891f82824809b
#
_cell.length_a   1.000
_cell.length_b   1.000
_cell.length_c   1.000
_cell.angle_alpha   90.00
_cell.angle_beta   90.00
_cell.angle_gamma   90.00
#
_symmetry.space_group_name_H-M   'P 1'
#
loop_
_entity.id
_entity.type
_entity.pdbx_description
1 polymer ?
#
loop_
_entity_poly.entity_id
_entity_poly.type
_entity_poly.pdbx_seq_one_letter_code
_entity_poly.pdbx_strand_id
1 'polypeptide(L)'
;WHLPLYRQAQMLATHGIAIDRSTLAFWVGYAAQELKPLWHRLRTLLLESSKLCVDETPAPVLDPGRGRTKTGYFWALSRDDRPWAGPDPPGVVYADAPGRGAVHGLRLLGGYRGIIHCDGYEAYKTMTRETRADALSGTLAFCWSHLRRQFVKIEREAAPAPAPVAREALERIAQLYAVEKALRGRSAAERSAGRQAHARPLAAALKQWFEAKLDHLAQKSDTAKALRYALRHWDGLTLYLDDGRIEM
;
A
#
# COMPACT_ATOMS: atom_id res chain seq x y z
N TRP A 1 -2.51 21.43 -6.52
CA TRP A 1 -2.42 22.75 -5.89
C TRP A 1 -2.93 22.77 -4.44
N HIS A 2 -3.73 21.81 -4.01
CA HIS A 2 -4.19 21.62 -2.62
C HIS A 2 -4.68 22.91 -1.94
N LEU A 3 -5.50 23.68 -2.62
CA LEU A 3 -6.06 24.92 -2.09
C LEU A 3 -7.33 24.60 -1.27
N PRO A 4 -7.34 24.81 0.06
CA PRO A 4 -8.54 24.68 0.87
C PRO A 4 -9.63 25.64 0.40
N LEU A 5 -10.89 25.29 0.58
CA LEU A 5 -12.04 26.09 0.11
C LEU A 5 -12.02 27.51 0.67
N TYR A 6 -11.56 27.70 1.92
CA TYR A 6 -11.46 29.06 2.49
C TYR A 6 -10.46 29.94 1.75
N ARG A 7 -9.31 29.40 1.28
CA ARG A 7 -8.36 30.14 0.46
C ARG A 7 -8.92 30.43 -0.93
N GLN A 8 -9.66 29.48 -1.50
CA GLN A 8 -10.32 29.71 -2.77
C GLN A 8 -11.35 30.84 -2.67
N ALA A 9 -12.17 30.86 -1.59
CA ALA A 9 -13.07 31.98 -1.35
C ALA A 9 -12.36 33.32 -1.20
N GLN A 10 -11.23 33.36 -0.48
CA GLN A 10 -10.40 34.57 -0.37
C GLN A 10 -9.83 35.02 -1.72
N MET A 11 -9.30 34.08 -2.52
CA MET A 11 -8.77 34.40 -3.86
C MET A 11 -9.89 34.92 -4.79
N LEU A 12 -11.06 34.32 -4.78
CA LEU A 12 -12.21 34.82 -5.54
C LEU A 12 -12.61 36.23 -5.12
N ALA A 13 -12.59 36.51 -3.82
CA ALA A 13 -12.89 37.84 -3.29
C ALA A 13 -11.90 38.91 -3.77
N THR A 14 -10.61 38.60 -3.96
CA THR A 14 -9.64 39.54 -4.53
C THR A 14 -9.93 39.89 -6.00
N HIS A 15 -10.68 39.05 -6.70
CA HIS A 15 -11.17 39.29 -8.05
C HIS A 15 -12.60 39.83 -8.10
N GLY A 16 -13.15 40.31 -6.97
CA GLY A 16 -14.49 40.88 -6.89
C GLY A 16 -15.61 39.84 -6.87
N ILE A 17 -15.28 38.55 -6.71
CA ILE A 17 -16.27 37.46 -6.69
C ILE A 17 -16.49 37.02 -5.22
N ALA A 18 -17.62 37.43 -4.64
CA ALA A 18 -17.98 37.07 -3.27
C ALA A 18 -18.73 35.72 -3.23
N ILE A 19 -18.02 34.63 -2.95
CA ILE A 19 -18.59 33.30 -2.75
C ILE A 19 -18.20 32.77 -1.38
N ASP A 20 -19.20 32.35 -0.62
CA ASP A 20 -19.02 31.80 0.71
C ASP A 20 -18.36 30.41 0.66
N ARG A 21 -17.50 30.12 1.65
CA ARG A 21 -16.90 28.78 1.80
C ARG A 21 -17.94 27.66 1.87
N SER A 22 -19.08 27.91 2.50
CA SER A 22 -20.22 26.97 2.58
C SER A 22 -20.79 26.66 1.20
N THR A 23 -20.92 27.67 0.32
CA THR A 23 -21.36 27.49 -1.07
C THR A 23 -20.39 26.63 -1.85
N LEU A 24 -19.08 26.89 -1.72
CA LEU A 24 -18.05 26.05 -2.35
C LEU A 24 -18.08 24.61 -1.83
N ALA A 25 -18.29 24.41 -0.53
CA ALA A 25 -18.42 23.10 0.07
C ALA A 25 -19.66 22.35 -0.45
N PHE A 26 -20.78 23.04 -0.58
CA PHE A 26 -22.02 22.49 -1.16
C PHE A 26 -21.78 22.06 -2.62
N TRP A 27 -21.15 22.88 -3.45
CA TRP A 27 -20.86 22.52 -4.83
C TRP A 27 -19.97 21.30 -4.96
N VAL A 28 -18.94 21.20 -4.12
CA VAL A 28 -18.06 20.01 -4.07
C VAL A 28 -18.86 18.75 -3.69
N GLY A 29 -19.72 18.86 -2.67
CA GLY A 29 -20.58 17.74 -2.25
C GLY A 29 -21.57 17.32 -3.34
N TYR A 30 -22.19 18.30 -4.01
CA TYR A 30 -23.09 18.04 -5.14
C TYR A 30 -22.38 17.36 -6.29
N ALA A 31 -21.24 17.90 -6.72
CA ALA A 31 -20.42 17.30 -7.79
C ALA A 31 -19.96 15.88 -7.44
N ALA A 32 -19.57 15.63 -6.17
CA ALA A 32 -19.23 14.30 -5.71
C ALA A 32 -20.40 13.31 -5.79
N GLN A 33 -21.61 13.76 -5.48
CA GLN A 33 -22.82 12.94 -5.60
C GLN A 33 -23.16 12.60 -7.05
N GLU A 34 -23.04 13.57 -7.96
CA GLU A 34 -23.24 13.35 -9.41
C GLU A 34 -22.20 12.40 -10.00
N LEU A 35 -20.96 12.44 -9.51
CA LEU A 35 -19.88 11.57 -9.95
C LEU A 35 -19.92 10.16 -9.33
N LYS A 36 -20.75 9.93 -8.33
CA LYS A 36 -20.85 8.65 -7.61
C LYS A 36 -21.12 7.43 -8.51
N PRO A 37 -21.97 7.49 -9.55
CA PRO A 37 -22.16 6.38 -10.48
C PRO A 37 -20.86 5.99 -11.22
N LEU A 38 -20.04 6.98 -11.61
CA LEU A 38 -18.74 6.73 -12.24
C LEU A 38 -17.76 6.08 -11.28
N TRP A 39 -17.74 6.51 -10.01
CA TRP A 39 -16.95 5.88 -8.96
C TRP A 39 -17.34 4.40 -8.77
N HIS A 40 -18.65 4.10 -8.71
CA HIS A 40 -19.13 2.73 -8.61
C HIS A 40 -18.72 1.88 -9.81
N ARG A 41 -18.86 2.42 -11.03
CA ARG A 41 -18.46 1.72 -12.25
C ARG A 41 -16.96 1.43 -12.28
N LEU A 42 -16.13 2.42 -11.94
CA LEU A 42 -14.68 2.26 -11.89
C LEU A 42 -14.28 1.22 -10.83
N ARG A 43 -14.89 1.27 -9.63
CA ARG A 43 -14.67 0.25 -8.59
C ARG A 43 -15.01 -1.15 -9.11
N THR A 44 -16.15 -1.33 -9.78
CA THR A 44 -16.55 -2.62 -10.36
C THR A 44 -15.51 -3.13 -11.35
N LEU A 45 -15.04 -2.28 -12.27
CA LEU A 45 -13.99 -2.64 -13.24
C LEU A 45 -12.67 -3.02 -12.57
N LEU A 46 -12.30 -2.33 -11.48
CA LEU A 46 -11.10 -2.68 -10.72
C LEU A 46 -11.25 -4.05 -10.03
N LEU A 47 -12.42 -4.36 -9.49
CA LEU A 47 -12.67 -5.64 -8.83
C LEU A 47 -12.68 -6.85 -9.79
N GLU A 48 -12.76 -6.64 -11.10
CA GLU A 48 -12.59 -7.67 -12.12
C GLU A 48 -11.11 -8.02 -12.38
N SER A 49 -10.17 -7.23 -11.85
CA SER A 49 -8.73 -7.42 -12.07
C SER A 49 -8.18 -8.63 -11.34
N SER A 50 -7.17 -9.26 -11.91
CA SER A 50 -6.49 -10.42 -11.28
C SER A 50 -5.62 -10.04 -10.07
N LYS A 51 -5.20 -8.76 -10.00
CA LYS A 51 -4.37 -8.20 -8.93
C LYS A 51 -4.80 -6.75 -8.64
N LEU A 52 -4.86 -6.42 -7.37
CA LEU A 52 -5.11 -5.04 -6.88
C LEU A 52 -4.09 -4.66 -5.83
N CYS A 53 -3.70 -3.39 -5.83
CA CYS A 53 -2.96 -2.79 -4.73
C CYS A 53 -3.95 -2.08 -3.81
N VAL A 54 -3.81 -2.34 -2.51
CA VAL A 54 -4.69 -1.77 -1.48
C VAL A 54 -3.82 -1.16 -0.38
N ASP A 55 -4.14 0.08 -0.01
CA ASP A 55 -3.45 0.80 1.06
C ASP A 55 -4.41 1.73 1.78
N GLU A 56 -4.12 2.07 3.04
CA GLU A 56 -4.91 3.04 3.79
C GLU A 56 -4.04 4.15 4.39
N THR A 57 -4.41 5.39 4.12
CA THR A 57 -3.69 6.58 4.58
C THR A 57 -4.52 7.34 5.61
N PRO A 58 -3.98 7.66 6.80
CA PRO A 58 -4.69 8.46 7.78
C PRO A 58 -4.92 9.88 7.29
N ALA A 59 -6.08 10.44 7.58
CA ALA A 59 -6.43 11.82 7.28
C ALA A 59 -7.15 12.47 8.48
N PRO A 60 -6.84 13.74 8.80
CA PRO A 60 -7.58 14.47 9.81
C PRO A 60 -8.97 14.82 9.29
N VAL A 61 -10.00 14.46 10.03
CA VAL A 61 -11.41 14.75 9.72
C VAL A 61 -11.94 15.70 10.76
N LEU A 62 -12.67 16.75 10.33
CA LEU A 62 -13.36 17.66 11.24
C LEU A 62 -14.35 16.89 12.11
N ASP A 63 -14.36 17.22 13.40
CA ASP A 63 -15.30 16.65 14.38
C ASP A 63 -16.04 17.80 15.04
N PRO A 64 -17.15 18.27 14.44
CA PRO A 64 -17.89 19.44 14.94
C PRO A 64 -18.31 19.26 16.40
N GLY A 65 -18.15 20.33 17.19
CA GLY A 65 -18.45 20.33 18.62
C GLY A 65 -17.31 19.88 19.54
N ARG A 66 -16.24 19.28 19.02
CA ARG A 66 -15.09 18.84 19.84
C ARG A 66 -13.88 19.80 19.83
N GLY A 67 -13.88 20.81 18.99
CA GLY A 67 -12.73 21.74 18.84
C GLY A 67 -11.44 21.10 18.33
N ARG A 68 -11.47 19.85 17.87
CA ARG A 68 -10.32 19.11 17.34
C ARG A 68 -10.74 18.18 16.22
N THR A 69 -9.78 17.75 15.38
CA THR A 69 -9.99 16.74 14.37
C THR A 69 -9.97 15.33 15.00
N LYS A 70 -10.64 14.39 14.36
CA LYS A 70 -10.47 12.95 14.56
C LYS A 70 -9.70 12.34 13.40
N THR A 71 -9.06 11.20 13.60
CA THR A 71 -8.39 10.45 12.54
C THR A 71 -9.43 9.65 11.76
N GLY A 72 -9.56 9.95 10.48
CA GLY A 72 -10.19 9.08 9.49
C GLY A 72 -9.14 8.48 8.58
N TYR A 73 -9.56 7.68 7.60
CA TYR A 73 -8.67 7.01 6.66
C TYR A 73 -9.22 7.10 5.24
N PHE A 74 -8.33 7.31 4.28
CA PHE A 74 -8.59 7.04 2.87
C PHE A 74 -8.05 5.66 2.52
N TRP A 75 -8.95 4.78 2.10
CA TRP A 75 -8.61 3.50 1.50
C TRP A 75 -8.46 3.70 0.01
N ALA A 76 -7.32 3.32 -0.53
CA ALA A 76 -7.03 3.34 -1.96
C ALA A 76 -7.10 1.91 -2.51
N LEU A 77 -7.82 1.74 -3.60
CA LEU A 77 -7.87 0.51 -4.38
C LEU A 77 -7.38 0.83 -5.78
N SER A 78 -6.28 0.22 -6.21
CA SER A 78 -5.66 0.56 -7.48
C SER A 78 -5.22 -0.66 -8.27
N ARG A 79 -5.23 -0.51 -9.60
CA ARG A 79 -4.64 -1.41 -10.57
C ARG A 79 -3.60 -0.66 -11.40
N ASP A 80 -2.47 -1.29 -11.60
CA ASP A 80 -1.48 -0.87 -12.60
C ASP A 80 -0.80 -2.13 -13.17
N ASP A 81 -1.12 -2.45 -14.41
CA ASP A 81 -0.63 -3.62 -15.12
C ASP A 81 0.55 -3.32 -16.04
N ARG A 82 0.90 -2.04 -16.21
CA ARG A 82 2.03 -1.61 -17.07
C ARG A 82 3.37 -2.24 -16.69
N PRO A 83 3.70 -2.47 -15.40
CA PRO A 83 4.98 -3.08 -15.03
C PRO A 83 5.20 -4.50 -15.57
N TRP A 84 4.14 -5.24 -15.88
CA TRP A 84 4.21 -6.59 -16.45
C TRP A 84 3.60 -6.69 -17.85
N ALA A 85 3.47 -5.54 -18.55
CA ALA A 85 2.90 -5.42 -19.89
C ALA A 85 1.46 -6.00 -19.99
N GLY A 86 0.69 -5.90 -18.91
CA GLY A 86 -0.71 -6.33 -18.90
C GLY A 86 -1.61 -5.40 -19.71
N PRO A 87 -2.77 -5.91 -20.16
CA PRO A 87 -3.62 -5.20 -21.11
C PRO A 87 -4.48 -4.10 -20.47
N ASP A 88 -4.68 -4.16 -19.17
CA ASP A 88 -5.65 -3.29 -18.51
C ASP A 88 -5.09 -1.91 -18.18
N PRO A 89 -5.86 -0.83 -18.44
CA PRO A 89 -5.42 0.52 -18.11
C PRO A 89 -5.31 0.71 -16.59
N PRO A 90 -4.38 1.56 -16.14
CA PRO A 90 -4.27 1.90 -14.73
C PRO A 90 -5.53 2.61 -14.23
N GLY A 91 -5.90 2.35 -12.99
CA GLY A 91 -7.05 3.00 -12.37
C GLY A 91 -6.93 3.00 -10.85
N VAL A 92 -7.58 3.97 -10.20
CA VAL A 92 -7.64 4.07 -8.75
C VAL A 92 -8.98 4.61 -8.29
N VAL A 93 -9.51 4.03 -7.21
CA VAL A 93 -10.62 4.60 -6.45
C VAL A 93 -10.23 4.79 -5.00
N TYR A 94 -10.80 5.81 -4.39
CA TYR A 94 -10.64 6.10 -2.97
C TYR A 94 -11.98 5.97 -2.26
N ALA A 95 -11.94 5.45 -1.04
CA ALA A 95 -13.09 5.44 -0.14
C ALA A 95 -12.66 5.99 1.23
N ASP A 96 -13.46 6.87 1.80
CA ASP A 96 -13.26 7.33 3.16
C ASP A 96 -13.82 6.31 4.17
N ALA A 97 -13.15 6.21 5.31
CA ALA A 97 -13.59 5.37 6.40
C ALA A 97 -13.22 5.97 7.76
N PRO A 98 -14.01 5.74 8.81
CA PRO A 98 -13.68 6.21 10.15
C PRO A 98 -12.53 5.46 10.81
N GLY A 99 -12.02 4.40 10.17
CA GLY A 99 -10.94 3.58 10.71
C GLY A 99 -10.27 2.71 9.66
N ARG A 100 -9.23 1.98 10.09
CA ARG A 100 -8.46 1.05 9.27
C ARG A 100 -8.75 -0.43 9.57
N GLY A 101 -9.86 -0.73 10.23
CA GLY A 101 -10.24 -2.11 10.55
C GLY A 101 -10.72 -2.89 9.31
N ALA A 102 -10.65 -4.22 9.40
CA ALA A 102 -11.00 -5.14 8.31
C ALA A 102 -12.39 -4.89 7.69
N VAL A 103 -13.36 -4.45 8.49
CA VAL A 103 -14.73 -4.16 8.03
C VAL A 103 -14.77 -3.12 6.91
N HIS A 104 -13.85 -2.14 6.93
CA HIS A 104 -13.80 -1.09 5.90
C HIS A 104 -13.20 -1.62 4.59
N GLY A 105 -12.12 -2.41 4.68
CA GLY A 105 -11.55 -3.09 3.53
C GLY A 105 -12.51 -4.10 2.90
N LEU A 106 -13.23 -4.90 3.69
CA LEU A 106 -14.24 -5.83 3.21
C LEU A 106 -15.38 -5.11 2.45
N ARG A 107 -15.83 -3.96 2.94
CA ARG A 107 -16.82 -3.13 2.24
C ARG A 107 -16.33 -2.64 0.90
N LEU A 108 -15.06 -2.26 0.81
CA LEU A 108 -14.44 -1.77 -0.43
C LEU A 108 -14.17 -2.90 -1.43
N LEU A 109 -13.63 -4.02 -0.95
CA LEU A 109 -13.20 -5.16 -1.78
C LEU A 109 -14.34 -6.11 -2.15
N GLY A 110 -15.41 -6.20 -1.37
CA GLY A 110 -16.68 -6.83 -1.72
C GLY A 110 -16.61 -8.16 -2.48
N GLY A 111 -16.09 -9.23 -1.89
CA GLY A 111 -16.03 -10.56 -2.52
C GLY A 111 -14.89 -10.73 -3.53
N TYR A 112 -13.90 -9.84 -3.58
CA TYR A 112 -12.73 -9.95 -4.44
C TYR A 112 -11.95 -11.27 -4.18
N ARG A 113 -11.49 -11.91 -5.26
CA ARG A 113 -10.84 -13.24 -5.22
C ARG A 113 -9.42 -13.26 -5.79
N GLY A 114 -8.93 -12.14 -6.31
CA GLY A 114 -7.61 -12.04 -6.90
C GLY A 114 -6.49 -11.80 -5.87
N ILE A 115 -5.34 -11.37 -6.36
CA ILE A 115 -4.19 -11.03 -5.52
C ILE A 115 -4.39 -9.64 -4.92
N ILE A 116 -4.26 -9.53 -3.60
CA ILE A 116 -4.28 -8.26 -2.86
C ILE A 116 -2.84 -7.93 -2.49
N HIS A 117 -2.26 -6.95 -3.17
CA HIS A 117 -0.93 -6.44 -2.85
C HIS A 117 -1.06 -5.29 -1.84
N CYS A 118 -0.56 -5.50 -0.64
CA CYS A 118 -0.75 -4.60 0.50
C CYS A 118 0.48 -4.56 1.42
N ASP A 119 0.39 -3.83 2.51
CA ASP A 119 1.32 -3.96 3.62
C ASP A 119 1.00 -5.19 4.50
N GLY A 120 1.83 -5.48 5.48
CA GLY A 120 1.60 -6.60 6.41
C GLY A 120 0.65 -6.27 7.57
N TYR A 121 -0.22 -5.26 7.44
CA TYR A 121 -1.15 -4.90 8.51
C TYR A 121 -2.18 -6.00 8.77
N GLU A 122 -2.48 -6.25 10.04
CA GLU A 122 -3.30 -7.39 10.48
C GLU A 122 -4.74 -7.37 9.93
N ALA A 123 -5.27 -6.19 9.57
CA ALA A 123 -6.60 -6.10 8.98
C ALA A 123 -6.71 -6.90 7.67
N TYR A 124 -5.67 -6.91 6.83
CA TYR A 124 -5.67 -7.68 5.57
C TYR A 124 -5.74 -9.18 5.84
N LYS A 125 -4.96 -9.68 6.80
CA LYS A 125 -5.03 -11.09 7.22
C LYS A 125 -6.39 -11.45 7.81
N THR A 126 -7.00 -10.51 8.55
CA THR A 126 -8.35 -10.70 9.10
C THR A 126 -9.39 -10.79 7.99
N MET A 127 -9.25 -10.01 6.91
CA MET A 127 -10.17 -10.05 5.75
C MET A 127 -10.13 -11.38 5.00
N THR A 128 -8.98 -12.05 4.97
CA THR A 128 -8.81 -13.34 4.25
C THR A 128 -8.90 -14.56 5.16
N ARG A 129 -9.21 -14.40 6.45
CA ARG A 129 -9.29 -15.51 7.40
C ARG A 129 -10.51 -16.39 7.10
N GLU A 130 -10.30 -17.65 6.75
CA GLU A 130 -11.33 -18.62 6.35
C GLU A 130 -12.47 -18.82 7.35
N THR A 131 -12.22 -18.56 8.64
CA THR A 131 -13.24 -18.65 9.70
C THR A 131 -14.33 -17.57 9.62
N ARG A 132 -14.18 -16.59 8.75
CA ARG A 132 -15.19 -15.53 8.56
C ARG A 132 -16.14 -15.91 7.42
N ALA A 133 -17.43 -15.73 7.63
CA ALA A 133 -18.45 -15.93 6.60
C ALA A 133 -18.32 -14.95 5.42
N ASP A 134 -17.76 -13.75 5.66
CA ASP A 134 -17.53 -12.69 4.67
C ASP A 134 -16.07 -12.60 4.21
N ALA A 135 -15.26 -13.66 4.45
CA ALA A 135 -13.86 -13.67 4.09
C ALA A 135 -13.64 -13.51 2.58
N LEU A 136 -12.60 -12.77 2.23
CA LEU A 136 -12.11 -12.70 0.86
C LEU A 136 -11.34 -13.99 0.53
N SER A 137 -11.61 -14.57 -0.62
CA SER A 137 -10.85 -15.73 -1.12
C SER A 137 -9.55 -15.33 -1.83
N GLY A 138 -9.10 -14.07 -1.64
CA GLY A 138 -7.91 -13.52 -2.28
C GLY A 138 -6.61 -13.94 -1.61
N THR A 139 -5.54 -13.92 -2.38
CA THR A 139 -4.18 -14.19 -1.90
C THR A 139 -3.49 -12.89 -1.52
N LEU A 140 -2.87 -12.82 -0.33
CA LEU A 140 -2.12 -11.65 0.12
C LEU A 140 -0.68 -11.68 -0.40
N ALA A 141 -0.27 -10.65 -1.11
CA ALA A 141 1.12 -10.35 -1.45
C ALA A 141 1.56 -9.11 -0.68
N PHE A 142 2.75 -9.16 -0.06
CA PHE A 142 3.21 -8.05 0.76
C PHE A 142 4.27 -7.21 0.07
N CYS A 143 4.16 -5.90 0.27
CA CYS A 143 5.00 -4.89 -0.38
C CYS A 143 6.38 -4.77 0.30
N TRP A 144 7.44 -4.99 -0.45
CA TRP A 144 8.82 -4.80 -0.01
C TRP A 144 9.16 -3.35 0.34
N SER A 145 8.49 -2.38 -0.27
CA SER A 145 8.70 -0.97 0.07
C SER A 145 8.35 -0.67 1.52
N HIS A 146 7.31 -1.31 2.07
CA HIS A 146 6.94 -1.17 3.48
C HIS A 146 7.98 -1.80 4.42
N LEU A 147 8.50 -2.97 4.07
CA LEU A 147 9.61 -3.58 4.80
C LEU A 147 10.87 -2.70 4.72
N ARG A 148 11.26 -2.29 3.52
CA ARG A 148 12.44 -1.44 3.30
C ARG A 148 12.38 -0.14 4.10
N ARG A 149 11.20 0.49 4.19
CA ARG A 149 10.98 1.73 4.95
C ARG A 149 11.34 1.59 6.42
N GLN A 150 11.15 0.41 7.02
CA GLN A 150 11.54 0.16 8.41
C GLN A 150 13.06 0.26 8.58
N PHE A 151 13.85 -0.33 7.71
CA PHE A 151 15.31 -0.26 7.76
C PHE A 151 15.83 1.16 7.47
N VAL A 152 15.24 1.86 6.50
CA VAL A 152 15.55 3.29 6.23
C VAL A 152 15.29 4.16 7.46
N LYS A 153 14.18 3.92 8.17
CA LYS A 153 13.89 4.63 9.41
C LYS A 153 14.94 4.37 10.48
N ILE A 154 15.30 3.10 10.69
CA ILE A 154 16.33 2.70 11.67
C ILE A 154 17.67 3.37 11.36
N GLU A 155 18.12 3.36 10.10
CA GLU A 155 19.38 3.99 9.68
C GLU A 155 19.36 5.49 9.92
N ARG A 156 18.26 6.17 9.60
CA ARG A 156 18.11 7.61 9.81
C ARG A 156 18.06 7.98 11.29
N GLU A 157 17.37 7.23 12.11
CA GLU A 157 17.20 7.50 13.55
C GLU A 157 18.45 7.13 14.37
N ALA A 158 19.31 6.26 13.86
CA ALA A 158 20.59 5.94 14.47
C ALA A 158 21.65 7.04 14.27
N ALA A 159 21.52 7.87 13.26
CA ALA A 159 22.52 8.90 12.94
C ALA A 159 22.78 9.87 14.12
N PRO A 160 24.04 10.20 14.42
CA PRO A 160 25.27 9.91 13.64
C PRO A 160 25.88 8.52 13.89
N ALA A 161 25.34 7.72 14.80
CA ALA A 161 25.84 6.37 15.06
C ALA A 161 25.55 5.42 13.87
N PRO A 162 26.43 4.44 13.62
CA PRO A 162 26.20 3.48 12.55
C PRO A 162 25.10 2.47 12.91
N ALA A 163 24.26 2.11 11.92
CA ALA A 163 23.28 1.03 12.00
C ALA A 163 23.65 -0.09 10.99
N PRO A 164 24.75 -0.84 11.22
CA PRO A 164 25.35 -1.71 10.20
C PRO A 164 24.39 -2.79 9.70
N VAL A 165 23.57 -3.38 10.57
CA VAL A 165 22.60 -4.40 10.17
C VAL A 165 21.49 -3.81 9.29
N ALA A 166 20.99 -2.60 9.62
CA ALA A 166 19.98 -1.95 8.79
C ALA A 166 20.54 -1.58 7.40
N ARG A 167 21.77 -1.07 7.35
CA ARG A 167 22.45 -0.75 6.10
C ARG A 167 22.67 -1.98 5.23
N GLU A 168 23.20 -3.06 5.80
CA GLU A 168 23.39 -4.32 5.08
C GLU A 168 22.05 -4.90 4.57
N ALA A 169 20.99 -4.79 5.36
CA ALA A 169 19.65 -5.19 4.92
C ALA A 169 19.20 -4.37 3.69
N LEU A 170 19.40 -3.05 3.70
CA LEU A 170 19.08 -2.18 2.58
C LEU A 170 19.88 -2.51 1.31
N GLU A 171 21.18 -2.82 1.46
CA GLU A 171 22.05 -3.22 0.35
C GLU A 171 21.57 -4.53 -0.28
N ARG A 172 21.24 -5.53 0.53
CA ARG A 172 20.71 -6.82 0.07
C ARG A 172 19.36 -6.68 -0.60
N ILE A 173 18.46 -5.86 -0.04
CA ILE A 173 17.16 -5.55 -0.65
C ILE A 173 17.35 -4.80 -1.98
N ALA A 174 18.34 -3.91 -2.09
CA ALA A 174 18.63 -3.19 -3.33
C ALA A 174 19.05 -4.14 -4.47
N GLN A 175 19.68 -5.28 -4.18
CA GLN A 175 20.00 -6.30 -5.18
C GLN A 175 18.71 -6.90 -5.78
N LEU A 176 17.70 -7.17 -4.97
CA LEU A 176 16.38 -7.63 -5.45
C LEU A 176 15.72 -6.57 -6.35
N TYR A 177 15.75 -5.30 -5.94
CA TYR A 177 15.24 -4.19 -6.77
C TYR A 177 16.00 -4.01 -8.08
N ALA A 178 17.30 -4.33 -8.12
CA ALA A 178 18.08 -4.29 -9.35
C ALA A 178 17.60 -5.33 -10.37
N VAL A 179 17.25 -6.54 -9.91
CA VAL A 179 16.62 -7.58 -10.76
C VAL A 179 15.27 -7.09 -11.27
N GLU A 180 14.42 -6.54 -10.39
CA GLU A 180 13.09 -6.02 -10.78
C GLU A 180 13.20 -4.91 -11.83
N LYS A 181 14.17 -4.01 -11.69
CA LYS A 181 14.41 -2.94 -12.66
C LYS A 181 14.71 -3.48 -14.06
N ALA A 182 15.44 -4.56 -14.16
CA ALA A 182 15.78 -5.20 -15.45
C ALA A 182 14.57 -5.94 -16.08
N LEU A 183 13.61 -6.38 -15.25
CA LEU A 183 12.44 -7.14 -15.68
C LEU A 183 11.19 -6.26 -15.91
N ARG A 184 11.24 -4.99 -15.56
CA ARG A 184 10.09 -4.09 -15.70
C ARG A 184 9.67 -3.93 -17.16
N GLY A 185 8.35 -4.04 -17.42
CA GLY A 185 7.78 -3.97 -18.76
C GLY A 185 7.88 -5.29 -19.56
N ARG A 186 8.42 -6.35 -18.98
CA ARG A 186 8.37 -7.69 -19.54
C ARG A 186 7.04 -8.36 -19.19
N SER A 187 6.66 -9.38 -19.96
CA SER A 187 5.47 -10.19 -19.68
C SER A 187 5.55 -10.88 -18.31
N ALA A 188 4.41 -11.26 -17.75
CA ALA A 188 4.36 -11.96 -16.47
C ALA A 188 5.21 -13.26 -16.48
N ALA A 189 5.21 -14.00 -17.59
CA ALA A 189 6.00 -15.22 -17.74
C ALA A 189 7.52 -14.93 -17.73
N GLU A 190 7.97 -13.92 -18.48
CA GLU A 190 9.37 -13.51 -18.49
C GLU A 190 9.83 -12.98 -17.14
N ARG A 191 8.99 -12.22 -16.44
CA ARG A 191 9.28 -11.73 -15.09
C ARG A 191 9.41 -12.89 -14.12
N SER A 192 8.49 -13.84 -14.11
CA SER A 192 8.58 -15.03 -13.26
C SER A 192 9.86 -15.81 -13.55
N ALA A 193 10.16 -16.11 -14.82
CA ALA A 193 11.39 -16.83 -15.19
C ALA A 193 12.66 -16.10 -14.75
N GLY A 194 12.78 -14.79 -15.00
CA GLY A 194 13.91 -13.98 -14.58
C GLY A 194 14.07 -13.88 -13.06
N ARG A 195 12.97 -13.80 -12.32
CA ARG A 195 12.97 -13.82 -10.84
C ARG A 195 13.40 -15.16 -10.28
N GLN A 196 12.94 -16.27 -10.88
CA GLN A 196 13.40 -17.61 -10.49
C GLN A 196 14.92 -17.75 -10.67
N ALA A 197 15.45 -17.28 -11.79
CA ALA A 197 16.88 -17.38 -12.10
C ALA A 197 17.75 -16.47 -11.23
N HIS A 198 17.32 -15.23 -10.96
CA HIS A 198 18.18 -14.20 -10.40
C HIS A 198 17.75 -13.70 -9.01
N ALA A 199 16.45 -13.55 -8.74
CA ALA A 199 15.98 -13.00 -7.48
C ALA A 199 15.79 -14.07 -6.39
N ARG A 200 15.34 -15.29 -6.75
CA ARG A 200 15.11 -16.37 -5.78
C ARG A 200 16.36 -16.74 -4.97
N PRO A 201 17.56 -16.92 -5.56
CA PRO A 201 18.77 -17.16 -4.78
C PRO A 201 19.11 -16.02 -3.81
N LEU A 202 18.93 -14.76 -4.26
CA LEU A 202 19.18 -13.59 -3.43
C LEU A 202 18.19 -13.52 -2.26
N ALA A 203 16.90 -13.81 -2.51
CA ALA A 203 15.88 -13.85 -1.46
C ALA A 203 16.17 -14.97 -0.45
N ALA A 204 16.56 -16.16 -0.90
CA ALA A 204 16.92 -17.27 -0.02
C ALA A 204 18.13 -16.91 0.88
N ALA A 205 19.18 -16.32 0.31
CA ALA A 205 20.35 -15.85 1.05
C ALA A 205 19.98 -14.72 2.05
N LEU A 206 19.06 -13.82 1.66
CA LEU A 206 18.58 -12.76 2.53
C LEU A 206 17.81 -13.33 3.72
N LYS A 207 16.95 -14.34 3.51
CA LYS A 207 16.21 -15.01 4.60
C LYS A 207 17.18 -15.61 5.63
N GLN A 208 18.12 -16.41 5.16
CA GLN A 208 19.15 -17.03 6.03
C GLN A 208 19.94 -15.96 6.79
N TRP A 209 20.27 -14.86 6.14
CA TRP A 209 20.97 -13.76 6.77
C TRP A 209 20.09 -13.07 7.84
N PHE A 210 18.77 -12.86 7.61
CA PHE A 210 17.85 -12.33 8.60
C PHE A 210 17.78 -13.23 9.84
N GLU A 211 17.65 -14.53 9.64
CA GLU A 211 17.60 -15.53 10.71
C GLU A 211 18.88 -15.49 11.54
N ALA A 212 20.06 -15.56 10.91
CA ALA A 212 21.35 -15.52 11.58
C ALA A 212 21.60 -14.20 12.35
N LYS A 213 21.17 -13.05 11.81
CA LYS A 213 21.33 -11.76 12.52
C LYS A 213 20.39 -11.64 13.70
N LEU A 214 19.19 -12.20 13.62
CA LEU A 214 18.20 -12.13 14.70
C LEU A 214 18.69 -12.78 15.99
N ASP A 215 19.48 -13.85 15.89
CA ASP A 215 20.05 -14.57 17.04
C ASP A 215 21.04 -13.71 17.85
N HIS A 216 21.64 -12.70 17.22
CA HIS A 216 22.66 -11.83 17.81
C HIS A 216 22.14 -10.44 18.21
N LEU A 217 20.84 -10.17 18.08
CA LEU A 217 20.25 -8.87 18.36
C LEU A 217 19.44 -8.86 19.64
N ALA A 218 19.48 -7.74 20.36
CA ALA A 218 18.59 -7.54 21.49
C ALA A 218 17.12 -7.62 21.02
N GLN A 219 16.32 -8.47 21.65
CA GLN A 219 14.95 -8.82 21.23
C GLN A 219 14.03 -7.60 21.03
N LYS A 220 14.20 -6.56 21.86
CA LYS A 220 13.36 -5.36 21.83
C LYS A 220 13.88 -4.28 20.88
N SER A 221 15.06 -4.46 20.24
CA SER A 221 15.60 -3.48 19.29
C SER A 221 14.71 -3.33 18.05
N ASP A 222 14.69 -2.15 17.45
CA ASP A 222 13.88 -1.90 16.27
C ASP A 222 14.37 -2.70 15.07
N THR A 223 15.68 -2.95 14.99
CA THR A 223 16.26 -3.86 13.97
C THR A 223 15.70 -5.28 14.14
N ALA A 224 15.68 -5.84 15.36
CA ALA A 224 15.11 -7.16 15.60
C ALA A 224 13.60 -7.22 15.31
N LYS A 225 12.87 -6.14 15.57
CA LYS A 225 11.45 -6.04 15.20
C LYS A 225 11.25 -6.06 13.68
N ALA A 226 12.09 -5.31 12.92
CA ALA A 226 12.04 -5.28 11.46
C ALA A 226 12.38 -6.65 10.84
N LEU A 227 13.40 -7.36 11.36
CA LEU A 227 13.73 -8.71 10.93
C LEU A 227 12.60 -9.70 11.21
N ARG A 228 12.02 -9.68 12.42
CA ARG A 228 10.86 -10.53 12.75
C ARG A 228 9.64 -10.22 11.88
N TYR A 229 9.41 -8.95 11.56
CA TYR A 229 8.35 -8.56 10.62
C TYR A 229 8.60 -9.21 9.26
N ALA A 230 9.81 -9.11 8.71
CA ALA A 230 10.17 -9.72 7.43
C ALA A 230 9.95 -11.24 7.44
N LEU A 231 10.48 -11.94 8.45
CA LEU A 231 10.37 -13.40 8.54
C LEU A 231 8.93 -13.88 8.73
N ARG A 232 8.13 -13.16 9.52
CA ARG A 232 6.69 -13.47 9.71
C ARG A 232 5.87 -13.31 8.43
N HIS A 233 6.28 -12.41 7.54
CA HIS A 233 5.58 -12.09 6.31
C HIS A 233 6.26 -12.68 5.08
N TRP A 234 7.23 -13.58 5.27
CA TRP A 234 8.14 -14.03 4.22
C TRP A 234 7.41 -14.62 3.01
N ASP A 235 6.43 -15.48 3.22
CA ASP A 235 5.70 -16.14 2.14
C ASP A 235 4.97 -15.11 1.26
N GLY A 236 4.28 -14.15 1.84
CA GLY A 236 3.64 -13.07 1.09
C GLY A 236 4.62 -12.09 0.46
N LEU A 237 5.79 -11.86 1.08
CA LEU A 237 6.86 -11.04 0.50
C LEU A 237 7.52 -11.73 -0.70
N THR A 238 7.56 -13.06 -0.74
CA THR A 238 8.21 -13.82 -1.81
C THR A 238 7.26 -14.31 -2.89
N LEU A 239 5.96 -14.10 -2.74
CA LEU A 239 4.95 -14.51 -3.72
C LEU A 239 5.21 -13.90 -5.12
N TYR A 240 5.79 -12.69 -5.18
CA TYR A 240 6.17 -12.06 -6.45
C TYR A 240 7.18 -12.88 -7.25
N LEU A 241 7.97 -13.73 -6.62
CA LEU A 241 8.94 -14.60 -7.31
C LEU A 241 8.25 -15.61 -8.21
N ASP A 242 7.05 -16.04 -7.83
CA ASP A 242 6.29 -17.08 -8.52
C ASP A 242 5.26 -16.50 -9.49
N ASP A 243 4.71 -15.32 -9.19
CA ASP A 243 3.72 -14.65 -10.04
C ASP A 243 4.27 -13.35 -10.62
N GLY A 244 4.54 -13.34 -11.91
CA GLY A 244 5.10 -12.19 -12.63
C GLY A 244 4.23 -10.94 -12.65
N ARG A 245 2.94 -11.02 -12.29
CA ARG A 245 2.03 -9.88 -12.19
C ARG A 245 2.26 -9.06 -10.93
N ILE A 246 2.79 -9.67 -9.87
CA ILE A 246 3.00 -9.00 -8.57
C ILE A 246 4.21 -8.06 -8.66
N GLU A 247 4.09 -6.87 -8.10
CA GLU A 247 5.21 -5.96 -7.87
C GLU A 247 5.94 -6.32 -6.56
N MET A 248 7.19 -5.86 -6.44
CA MET A 248 8.00 -6.05 -5.24
C MET A 248 7.77 -4.96 -4.18
#